data_ab3d640634d7e4a1f3f124ba87dc9af2
#
_entry.id   ab3d640634d7e4a1f3f124ba87dc9af2
#
_cell.length_a   1.000
_cell.length_b   1.000
_cell.length_c   1.000
_cell.angle_alpha   90.00
_cell.angle_beta   90.00
_cell.angle_gamma   90.00
#
_symmetry.space_group_name_H-M   'P 1'
#
loop_
_entity.id
_entity.type
_entity.pdbx_description
1 polymer ?
#
loop_
_entity_poly.entity_id
_entity_poly.type
_entity_poly.pdbx_seq_one_letter_code
_entity_poly.pdbx_strand_id
1 'polypeptide(L)'
;MTSQPFDLITVGGGLGASALAIAMARQGARVLIIEKEEKFRDRVRGEYLSTWGVAEARALGIADLLLQDCAKECPWIEMGFGPRNVPETTAQGMSPITYSHPEMQEVLLAEAEKSGVQVRRGSIVQGIEPNASRPVVTTRNGKDERIGARLVIGCDGRGSAARKWAQFESHKNAQPFQFAGVLLTGVSGREDLTTFLFNPELGLVIATVPQTKRRWRAYLGYPVNGGLALQGTEKLKVFLAESAKVAPGVGESYADVECVGPLASFEAGENWVNHPYHDGVALIGDAAGTNDPTFGQGMPMTLRDARVLFDALRAHSDWDRAGHEYARQHDQYFQDMRKVCGWLRTLFQDPGPEAQAIRQRAMPKIAEDQTRVPDHLFGGPELPCDETVRARLLGEL
;
A
#
# COMPACT_ATOMS: atom_id res chain seq x y z
N MET A 1 2.65 16.85 -38.22
CA MET A 1 3.24 17.52 -37.07
C MET A 1 3.66 16.44 -36.08
N THR A 2 4.94 16.17 -35.94
CA THR A 2 5.46 15.25 -34.91
C THR A 2 5.19 15.90 -33.56
N SER A 3 4.25 15.37 -32.78
CA SER A 3 4.04 15.82 -31.41
C SER A 3 5.37 15.69 -30.65
N GLN A 4 5.74 16.72 -29.90
CA GLN A 4 6.93 16.62 -29.05
C GLN A 4 6.77 15.40 -28.11
N PRO A 5 7.85 14.66 -27.84
CA PRO A 5 7.77 13.47 -26.99
C PRO A 5 7.35 13.85 -25.55
N PHE A 6 6.73 12.92 -24.84
CA PHE A 6 6.49 13.06 -23.41
C PHE A 6 7.82 12.97 -22.65
N ASP A 7 7.89 13.67 -21.52
CA ASP A 7 8.96 13.44 -20.57
C ASP A 7 8.72 12.14 -19.81
N LEU A 8 7.46 11.90 -19.37
CA LEU A 8 7.10 10.76 -18.57
C LEU A 8 5.80 10.13 -19.06
N ILE A 9 5.77 8.80 -19.15
CA ILE A 9 4.55 8.00 -19.36
C ILE A 9 4.37 7.07 -18.19
N THR A 10 3.17 7.05 -17.57
CA THR A 10 2.82 6.06 -16.56
C THR A 10 1.91 5.00 -17.13
N VAL A 11 2.19 3.75 -16.85
CA VAL A 11 1.36 2.59 -17.15
C VAL A 11 0.54 2.25 -15.89
N GLY A 12 -0.70 2.69 -15.88
CA GLY A 12 -1.59 2.74 -14.72
C GLY A 12 -1.74 4.15 -14.15
N GLY A 13 -2.94 4.46 -13.64
CA GLY A 13 -3.33 5.75 -13.06
C GLY A 13 -3.64 5.67 -11.55
N GLY A 14 -3.06 4.70 -10.82
CA GLY A 14 -3.27 4.54 -9.38
C GLY A 14 -2.54 5.61 -8.53
N LEU A 15 -2.52 5.40 -7.20
CA LEU A 15 -1.96 6.31 -6.20
C LEU A 15 -0.56 6.84 -6.58
N GLY A 16 0.40 5.95 -6.81
CA GLY A 16 1.79 6.34 -7.10
C GLY A 16 1.95 7.05 -8.44
N ALA A 17 1.25 6.56 -9.47
CA ALA A 17 1.25 7.16 -10.80
C ALA A 17 0.74 8.60 -10.77
N SER A 18 -0.45 8.79 -10.18
CA SER A 18 -1.08 10.12 -10.11
C SER A 18 -0.27 11.07 -9.23
N ALA A 19 0.23 10.62 -8.08
CA ALA A 19 1.07 11.43 -7.19
C ALA A 19 2.36 11.93 -7.90
N LEU A 20 3.07 11.01 -8.54
CA LEU A 20 4.28 11.34 -9.31
C LEU A 20 3.96 12.27 -10.50
N ALA A 21 2.90 11.97 -11.24
CA ALA A 21 2.51 12.75 -12.41
C ALA A 21 2.14 14.19 -12.02
N ILE A 22 1.38 14.41 -10.95
CA ILE A 22 1.04 15.72 -10.40
C ILE A 22 2.33 16.49 -10.05
N ALA A 23 3.23 15.84 -9.29
CA ALA A 23 4.47 16.47 -8.87
C ALA A 23 5.35 16.86 -10.05
N MET A 24 5.50 16.00 -11.05
CA MET A 24 6.27 16.26 -12.26
C MET A 24 5.65 17.33 -13.17
N ALA A 25 4.33 17.30 -13.36
CA ALA A 25 3.63 18.30 -14.17
C ALA A 25 3.73 19.70 -13.57
N ARG A 26 3.66 19.84 -12.24
CA ARG A 26 3.89 21.10 -11.51
C ARG A 26 5.32 21.65 -11.68
N GLN A 27 6.27 20.80 -12.10
CA GLN A 27 7.63 21.22 -12.51
C GLN A 27 7.75 21.46 -14.03
N GLY A 28 6.66 21.43 -14.76
CA GLY A 28 6.63 21.70 -16.21
C GLY A 28 6.91 20.47 -17.09
N ALA A 29 7.00 19.28 -16.52
CA ALA A 29 7.17 18.06 -17.32
C ALA A 29 5.89 17.72 -18.10
N ARG A 30 6.04 17.23 -19.33
CA ARG A 30 4.95 16.69 -20.13
C ARG A 30 4.69 15.24 -19.77
N VAL A 31 3.60 15.01 -19.08
CA VAL A 31 3.26 13.68 -18.52
C VAL A 31 2.03 13.11 -19.21
N LEU A 32 2.07 11.80 -19.51
CA LEU A 32 0.94 11.00 -19.97
C LEU A 32 0.66 9.88 -18.99
N ILE A 33 -0.57 9.82 -18.48
CA ILE A 33 -1.09 8.66 -17.75
C ILE A 33 -1.93 7.81 -18.70
N ILE A 34 -1.66 6.49 -18.74
CA ILE A 34 -2.46 5.51 -19.48
C ILE A 34 -3.11 4.55 -18.49
N GLU A 35 -4.43 4.68 -18.31
CA GLU A 35 -5.23 3.89 -17.37
C GLU A 35 -6.24 3.03 -18.13
N LYS A 36 -6.28 1.73 -17.85
CA LYS A 36 -7.19 0.78 -18.50
C LYS A 36 -8.64 0.90 -18.05
N GLU A 37 -8.88 1.34 -16.82
CA GLU A 37 -10.21 1.49 -16.28
C GLU A 37 -10.80 2.84 -16.69
N GLU A 38 -12.02 2.85 -17.19
CA GLU A 38 -12.76 4.11 -17.42
C GLU A 38 -13.17 4.76 -16.09
N LYS A 39 -13.48 3.93 -15.08
CA LYS A 39 -13.81 4.35 -13.72
C LYS A 39 -13.22 3.34 -12.74
N PHE A 40 -12.59 3.84 -11.67
CA PHE A 40 -12.04 2.98 -10.64
C PHE A 40 -13.13 2.24 -9.86
N ARG A 41 -12.85 0.99 -9.53
CA ARG A 41 -13.78 0.10 -8.82
C ARG A 41 -13.24 -0.23 -7.44
N ASP A 42 -14.13 -0.51 -6.51
CA ASP A 42 -13.75 -1.04 -5.20
C ASP A 42 -13.16 -2.45 -5.37
N ARG A 43 -11.86 -2.56 -5.14
CA ARG A 43 -11.08 -3.80 -5.20
C ARG A 43 -10.74 -4.33 -3.81
N VAL A 44 -11.39 -3.78 -2.78
CA VAL A 44 -11.28 -4.22 -1.40
C VAL A 44 -9.83 -4.19 -0.91
N ARG A 45 -9.17 -3.03 -0.97
CA ARG A 45 -7.82 -2.82 -0.42
C ARG A 45 -7.41 -1.36 -0.40
N GLY A 46 -6.58 -1.02 0.59
CA GLY A 46 -5.87 0.25 0.62
C GLY A 46 -6.71 1.42 1.10
N GLU A 47 -7.12 1.44 2.35
CA GLU A 47 -7.95 2.50 2.94
C GLU A 47 -7.31 3.24 4.10
N TYR A 48 -6.13 2.82 4.55
CA TYR A 48 -5.40 3.42 5.67
C TYR A 48 -4.01 3.85 5.22
N LEU A 49 -3.68 5.11 5.41
CA LEU A 49 -2.35 5.66 5.17
C LEU A 49 -1.71 6.05 6.50
N SER A 50 -0.64 5.38 6.87
CA SER A 50 0.09 5.64 8.11
C SER A 50 0.75 7.02 8.10
N THR A 51 1.17 7.48 9.27
CA THR A 51 1.80 8.80 9.49
C THR A 51 2.94 9.10 8.53
N TRP A 52 3.89 8.17 8.35
CA TRP A 52 4.99 8.39 7.42
C TRP A 52 4.53 8.41 5.94
N GLY A 53 3.47 7.66 5.61
CA GLY A 53 2.83 7.77 4.29
C GLY A 53 2.14 9.12 4.07
N VAL A 54 1.58 9.72 5.13
CA VAL A 54 1.03 11.09 5.07
C VAL A 54 2.17 12.09 4.88
N ALA A 55 3.34 11.88 5.49
CA ALA A 55 4.52 12.70 5.24
C ALA A 55 4.97 12.66 3.78
N GLU A 56 4.98 11.48 3.16
CA GLU A 56 5.27 11.31 1.73
C GLU A 56 4.22 12.03 0.85
N ALA A 57 2.93 11.86 1.18
CA ALA A 57 1.84 12.56 0.47
C ALA A 57 1.99 14.09 0.56
N ARG A 58 2.41 14.60 1.73
CA ARG A 58 2.67 16.03 1.93
C ARG A 58 3.86 16.49 1.09
N ALA A 59 4.96 15.74 1.07
CA ALA A 59 6.14 16.07 0.26
C ALA A 59 5.82 16.09 -1.25
N LEU A 60 4.90 15.25 -1.70
CA LEU A 60 4.38 15.24 -3.08
C LEU A 60 3.30 16.30 -3.33
N GLY A 61 2.87 17.06 -2.31
CA GLY A 61 1.88 18.14 -2.42
C GLY A 61 0.45 17.64 -2.66
N ILE A 62 0.08 16.45 -2.18
CA ILE A 62 -1.25 15.85 -2.35
C ILE A 62 -2.01 15.59 -1.03
N ALA A 63 -1.37 15.75 0.14
CA ALA A 63 -2.01 15.44 1.42
C ALA A 63 -3.25 16.31 1.69
N ASP A 64 -3.15 17.60 1.49
CA ASP A 64 -4.25 18.56 1.73
C ASP A 64 -5.41 18.29 0.78
N LEU A 65 -5.13 17.98 -0.50
CA LEU A 65 -6.14 17.58 -1.47
C LEU A 65 -6.93 16.34 -1.01
N LEU A 66 -6.22 15.32 -0.52
CA LEU A 66 -6.86 14.10 -0.03
C LEU A 66 -7.78 14.39 1.16
N LEU A 67 -7.33 15.20 2.12
CA LEU A 67 -8.13 15.59 3.29
C LEU A 67 -9.34 16.43 2.93
N GLN A 68 -9.23 17.29 1.94
CA GLN A 68 -10.35 18.14 1.49
C GLN A 68 -11.42 17.34 0.77
N ASP A 69 -11.05 16.39 -0.10
CA ASP A 69 -11.96 15.82 -1.08
C ASP A 69 -12.43 14.40 -0.75
N CYS A 70 -11.63 13.56 -0.06
CA CYS A 70 -11.99 12.15 0.09
C CYS A 70 -11.50 11.46 1.38
N ALA A 71 -10.56 12.05 2.10
CA ALA A 71 -10.00 11.43 3.30
C ALA A 71 -10.50 12.08 4.59
N LYS A 72 -10.27 11.42 5.70
CA LYS A 72 -10.43 11.96 7.05
C LYS A 72 -9.24 11.58 7.92
N GLU A 73 -8.92 12.40 8.89
CA GLU A 73 -7.96 12.06 9.92
C GLU A 73 -8.48 10.93 10.81
N CYS A 74 -7.57 10.02 11.18
CA CYS A 74 -7.85 8.91 12.06
C CYS A 74 -6.69 8.75 13.05
N PRO A 75 -6.59 9.66 14.05
CA PRO A 75 -5.40 9.80 14.90
C PRO A 75 -5.18 8.62 15.85
N TRP A 76 -6.21 7.82 16.10
CA TRP A 76 -6.12 6.72 17.06
C TRP A 76 -5.98 5.37 16.36
N ILE A 77 -5.17 4.50 16.98
CA ILE A 77 -5.02 3.11 16.57
C ILE A 77 -5.07 2.19 17.79
N GLU A 78 -5.71 1.03 17.64
CA GLU A 78 -5.72 -0.06 18.61
C GLU A 78 -5.08 -1.30 17.98
N MET A 79 -4.05 -1.84 18.66
CA MET A 79 -3.32 -3.03 18.20
C MET A 79 -3.20 -4.10 19.29
N GLY A 80 -4.11 -4.11 20.26
CA GLY A 80 -4.12 -5.07 21.38
C GLY A 80 -3.37 -4.58 22.63
N PHE A 81 -2.88 -3.32 22.64
CA PHE A 81 -2.19 -2.71 23.79
C PHE A 81 -2.92 -1.48 24.35
N GLY A 82 -4.16 -1.27 23.95
CA GLY A 82 -4.94 -0.06 24.23
C GLY A 82 -4.80 1.00 23.12
N PRO A 83 -5.75 1.93 23.04
CA PRO A 83 -5.75 2.97 22.02
C PRO A 83 -4.54 3.90 22.14
N ARG A 84 -3.77 4.02 21.05
CA ARG A 84 -2.61 4.90 20.94
C ARG A 84 -2.96 6.13 20.10
N ASN A 85 -2.63 7.32 20.59
CA ASN A 85 -2.67 8.56 19.80
C ASN A 85 -1.39 8.65 18.96
N VAL A 86 -1.51 8.41 17.66
CA VAL A 86 -0.36 8.32 16.75
C VAL A 86 0.36 9.67 16.57
N PRO A 87 -0.31 10.81 16.34
CA PRO A 87 0.33 12.11 16.27
C PRO A 87 1.18 12.48 17.49
N GLU A 88 0.68 12.17 18.69
CA GLU A 88 1.37 12.53 19.94
C GLU A 88 2.58 11.63 20.23
N THR A 89 2.65 10.45 19.60
CA THR A 89 3.63 9.42 19.93
C THR A 89 4.62 9.12 18.80
N THR A 90 4.51 9.83 17.66
CA THR A 90 5.44 9.69 16.53
C THR A 90 6.18 10.97 16.24
N ALA A 91 7.41 10.85 15.73
CA ALA A 91 8.25 12.01 15.40
C ALA A 91 7.63 12.91 14.31
N GLN A 92 6.82 12.36 13.40
CA GLN A 92 6.16 13.11 12.34
C GLN A 92 5.04 14.02 12.86
N GLY A 93 4.46 13.72 14.01
CA GLY A 93 3.38 14.52 14.62
C GLY A 93 2.13 14.67 13.75
N MET A 94 1.93 13.76 12.78
CA MET A 94 0.83 13.81 11.82
C MET A 94 -0.15 12.68 12.08
N SER A 95 -1.44 12.98 11.86
CA SER A 95 -2.49 11.97 11.92
C SER A 95 -2.41 11.02 10.72
N PRO A 96 -2.53 9.69 10.91
CA PRO A 96 -2.92 8.81 9.84
C PRO A 96 -4.23 9.28 9.20
N ILE A 97 -4.43 8.96 7.94
CA ILE A 97 -5.66 9.28 7.21
C ILE A 97 -6.31 8.03 6.62
N THR A 98 -7.63 8.06 6.54
CA THR A 98 -8.43 6.97 5.97
C THR A 98 -9.34 7.49 4.88
N TYR A 99 -9.60 6.65 3.87
CA TYR A 99 -10.40 7.02 2.71
C TYR A 99 -10.97 5.81 1.97
N SER A 100 -11.91 6.05 1.08
CA SER A 100 -12.32 5.09 0.07
C SER A 100 -11.27 5.04 -1.04
N HIS A 101 -10.67 3.89 -1.29
CA HIS A 101 -9.61 3.75 -2.29
C HIS A 101 -10.02 4.21 -3.70
N PRO A 102 -11.18 3.80 -4.26
CA PRO A 102 -11.59 4.32 -5.57
C PRO A 102 -11.88 5.82 -5.57
N GLU A 103 -12.45 6.39 -4.49
CA GLU A 103 -12.67 7.84 -4.40
C GLU A 103 -11.33 8.59 -4.39
N MET A 104 -10.33 8.11 -3.66
CA MET A 104 -8.97 8.68 -3.66
C MET A 104 -8.34 8.65 -5.05
N GLN A 105 -8.46 7.52 -5.76
CA GLN A 105 -7.91 7.40 -7.11
C GLN A 105 -8.57 8.38 -8.10
N GLU A 106 -9.90 8.57 -8.03
CA GLU A 106 -10.61 9.53 -8.87
C GLU A 106 -10.17 10.99 -8.56
N VAL A 107 -10.04 11.34 -7.29
CA VAL A 107 -9.58 12.68 -6.85
C VAL A 107 -8.17 12.96 -7.38
N LEU A 108 -7.24 12.02 -7.21
CA LEU A 108 -5.86 12.20 -7.67
C LEU A 108 -5.76 12.27 -9.20
N LEU A 109 -6.53 11.47 -9.92
CA LEU A 109 -6.48 11.48 -11.38
C LEU A 109 -7.09 12.78 -11.95
N ALA A 110 -8.16 13.28 -11.34
CA ALA A 110 -8.74 14.58 -11.69
C ALA A 110 -7.78 15.74 -11.41
N GLU A 111 -7.03 15.68 -10.29
CA GLU A 111 -6.00 16.68 -9.98
C GLU A 111 -4.82 16.60 -10.95
N ALA A 112 -4.45 15.39 -11.40
CA ALA A 112 -3.43 15.23 -12.43
C ALA A 112 -3.84 15.97 -13.73
N GLU A 113 -5.07 15.80 -14.19
CA GLU A 113 -5.61 16.53 -15.36
C GLU A 113 -5.58 18.05 -15.15
N LYS A 114 -6.03 18.56 -14.00
CA LYS A 114 -5.95 19.98 -13.64
C LYS A 114 -4.52 20.50 -13.62
N SER A 115 -3.56 19.67 -13.26
CA SER A 115 -2.13 20.00 -13.25
C SER A 115 -1.48 19.96 -14.64
N GLY A 116 -2.25 19.69 -15.71
CA GLY A 116 -1.76 19.65 -17.09
C GLY A 116 -1.27 18.28 -17.57
N VAL A 117 -1.49 17.22 -16.78
CA VAL A 117 -1.21 15.84 -17.22
C VAL A 117 -2.22 15.42 -18.27
N GLN A 118 -1.74 14.80 -19.35
CA GLN A 118 -2.63 14.13 -20.29
C GLN A 118 -3.04 12.78 -19.70
N VAL A 119 -4.33 12.54 -19.54
CA VAL A 119 -4.88 11.27 -19.03
C VAL A 119 -5.65 10.57 -20.13
N ARG A 120 -5.35 9.28 -20.35
CA ARG A 120 -6.06 8.40 -21.27
C ARG A 120 -6.66 7.24 -20.49
N ARG A 121 -7.94 7.31 -20.20
CA ARG A 121 -8.72 6.25 -19.57
C ARG A 121 -9.27 5.27 -20.61
N GLY A 122 -9.59 4.04 -20.19
CA GLY A 122 -10.06 2.98 -21.08
C GLY A 122 -9.00 2.52 -22.10
N SER A 123 -7.74 2.94 -21.90
CA SER A 123 -6.63 2.67 -22.83
C SER A 123 -5.73 1.56 -22.31
N ILE A 124 -5.53 0.52 -23.11
CA ILE A 124 -4.79 -0.67 -22.70
C ILE A 124 -3.37 -0.60 -23.29
N VAL A 125 -2.38 -0.62 -22.38
CA VAL A 125 -0.99 -0.83 -22.77
C VAL A 125 -0.79 -2.31 -23.13
N GLN A 126 -0.12 -2.57 -24.22
CA GLN A 126 0.15 -3.91 -24.75
C GLN A 126 1.62 -4.31 -24.71
N GLY A 127 2.51 -3.33 -24.55
CA GLY A 127 3.93 -3.58 -24.48
C GLY A 127 4.72 -2.34 -24.08
N ILE A 128 5.90 -2.59 -23.55
CA ILE A 128 6.96 -1.60 -23.31
C ILE A 128 8.22 -2.12 -24.01
N GLU A 129 8.88 -1.25 -24.77
CA GLU A 129 10.19 -1.49 -25.32
C GLU A 129 11.18 -0.65 -24.51
N PRO A 130 11.97 -1.27 -23.62
CA PRO A 130 12.99 -0.57 -22.83
C PRO A 130 14.07 0.04 -23.74
N ASN A 131 14.49 1.24 -23.40
CA ASN A 131 15.60 1.91 -24.02
C ASN A 131 16.06 3.05 -23.10
N ALA A 132 17.31 3.09 -22.70
CA ALA A 132 17.85 4.03 -21.72
C ALA A 132 17.60 5.51 -22.09
N SER A 133 17.53 5.85 -23.37
CA SER A 133 17.32 7.23 -23.84
C SER A 133 15.88 7.53 -24.27
N ARG A 134 15.15 6.52 -24.76
CA ARG A 134 13.79 6.71 -25.29
C ARG A 134 12.96 5.42 -25.29
N PRO A 135 12.51 4.97 -24.16
CA PRO A 135 11.58 3.83 -24.08
C PRO A 135 10.27 4.13 -24.81
N VAL A 136 9.61 3.08 -25.33
CA VAL A 136 8.39 3.20 -26.13
C VAL A 136 7.30 2.35 -25.50
N VAL A 137 6.11 2.93 -25.32
CA VAL A 137 4.89 2.24 -24.91
C VAL A 137 4.03 2.00 -26.15
N THR A 138 3.54 0.77 -26.31
CA THR A 138 2.52 0.42 -27.31
C THR A 138 1.16 0.34 -26.63
N THR A 139 0.19 1.09 -27.13
CA THR A 139 -1.19 1.10 -26.60
C THR A 139 -2.16 0.69 -27.68
N ARG A 140 -3.33 0.17 -27.25
CA ARG A 140 -4.47 -0.05 -28.13
C ARG A 140 -5.68 0.76 -27.65
N ASN A 141 -6.11 1.70 -28.50
CA ASN A 141 -7.38 2.39 -28.38
C ASN A 141 -8.00 2.43 -29.79
N GLY A 142 -8.57 1.29 -30.21
CA GLY A 142 -9.07 1.07 -31.56
C GLY A 142 -7.95 0.78 -32.60
N LYS A 143 -6.82 1.47 -32.54
CA LYS A 143 -5.60 1.23 -33.34
C LYS A 143 -4.39 1.16 -32.42
N ASP A 144 -3.40 0.39 -32.84
CA ASP A 144 -2.11 0.34 -32.14
C ASP A 144 -1.37 1.66 -32.35
N GLU A 145 -0.94 2.28 -31.24
CA GLU A 145 -0.18 3.52 -31.20
C GLU A 145 1.11 3.30 -30.42
N ARG A 146 2.23 3.80 -30.96
CA ARG A 146 3.55 3.76 -30.31
C ARG A 146 3.90 5.15 -29.80
N ILE A 147 4.16 5.27 -28.52
CA ILE A 147 4.39 6.53 -27.83
C ILE A 147 5.73 6.46 -27.10
N GLY A 148 6.67 7.35 -27.46
CA GLY A 148 7.98 7.45 -26.83
C GLY A 148 7.99 8.49 -25.70
N ALA A 149 8.81 8.24 -24.67
CA ALA A 149 9.07 9.17 -23.58
C ALA A 149 10.55 9.16 -23.20
N ARG A 150 10.97 10.09 -22.32
CA ARG A 150 12.28 10.01 -21.67
C ARG A 150 12.32 8.92 -20.62
N LEU A 151 11.17 8.67 -19.93
CA LEU A 151 11.04 7.66 -18.91
C LEU A 151 9.64 7.06 -18.95
N VAL A 152 9.54 5.74 -18.81
CA VAL A 152 8.28 4.99 -18.60
C VAL A 152 8.21 4.48 -17.18
N ILE A 153 7.06 4.66 -16.54
CA ILE A 153 6.82 4.19 -15.17
C ILE A 153 5.78 3.07 -15.19
N GLY A 154 6.18 1.87 -14.80
CA GLY A 154 5.26 0.78 -14.54
C GLY A 154 4.65 0.93 -13.13
N CYS A 155 3.36 1.24 -13.08
CA CYS A 155 2.57 1.36 -11.84
C CYS A 155 1.18 0.71 -12.00
N ASP A 156 1.18 -0.42 -12.69
CA ASP A 156 -0.01 -1.21 -13.05
C ASP A 156 -0.38 -2.25 -11.95
N GLY A 157 0.22 -2.12 -10.78
CA GLY A 157 -0.14 -2.83 -9.57
C GLY A 157 0.42 -4.25 -9.47
N ARG A 158 -0.14 -5.05 -8.55
CA ARG A 158 0.38 -6.35 -8.13
C ARG A 158 0.65 -7.34 -9.27
N GLY A 159 -0.24 -7.38 -10.25
CA GLY A 159 -0.13 -8.25 -11.42
C GLY A 159 0.66 -7.64 -12.57
N SER A 160 1.56 -6.71 -12.31
CA SER A 160 2.25 -5.88 -13.29
C SER A 160 2.65 -6.60 -14.57
N ALA A 161 2.09 -6.15 -15.69
CA ALA A 161 2.51 -6.53 -17.02
C ALA A 161 3.77 -5.73 -17.44
N ALA A 162 3.92 -4.49 -16.93
CA ALA A 162 5.10 -3.67 -17.15
C ALA A 162 6.39 -4.38 -16.71
N ARG A 163 6.37 -5.09 -15.57
CA ARG A 163 7.48 -5.96 -15.13
C ARG A 163 7.92 -6.94 -16.22
N LYS A 164 6.95 -7.63 -16.83
CA LYS A 164 7.21 -8.65 -17.85
C LYS A 164 7.71 -8.03 -19.16
N TRP A 165 7.08 -6.95 -19.61
CA TRP A 165 7.47 -6.28 -20.85
C TRP A 165 8.87 -5.67 -20.77
N ALA A 166 9.20 -5.10 -19.62
CA ALA A 166 10.53 -4.56 -19.38
C ALA A 166 11.54 -5.61 -18.84
N GLN A 167 11.17 -6.91 -18.84
CA GLN A 167 12.05 -8.05 -18.52
C GLN A 167 12.67 -8.01 -17.11
N PHE A 168 11.97 -7.43 -16.14
CA PHE A 168 12.41 -7.48 -14.75
C PHE A 168 12.28 -8.89 -14.17
N GLU A 169 13.33 -9.36 -13.51
CA GLU A 169 13.28 -10.57 -12.72
C GLU A 169 12.48 -10.31 -11.43
N SER A 170 11.49 -11.15 -11.16
CA SER A 170 10.64 -11.02 -9.97
C SER A 170 10.84 -12.16 -9.00
N HIS A 171 10.95 -11.82 -7.73
CA HIS A 171 11.00 -12.75 -6.61
C HIS A 171 9.61 -12.89 -5.98
N LYS A 172 9.30 -14.05 -5.46
CA LYS A 172 8.02 -14.33 -4.80
C LYS A 172 8.24 -15.06 -3.49
N ASN A 173 7.46 -14.67 -2.50
CA ASN A 173 7.34 -15.38 -1.24
C ASN A 173 5.86 -15.69 -1.00
N ALA A 174 5.50 -16.96 -1.08
CA ALA A 174 4.14 -17.39 -0.81
C ALA A 174 3.86 -17.25 0.69
N GLN A 175 2.86 -16.45 1.04
CA GLN A 175 2.38 -16.37 2.41
C GLN A 175 1.24 -17.37 2.60
N PRO A 176 1.21 -18.12 3.70
CA PRO A 176 0.13 -19.05 3.99
C PRO A 176 -1.16 -18.35 4.43
N PHE A 177 -1.30 -17.07 4.11
CA PHE A 177 -2.37 -16.18 4.55
C PHE A 177 -3.11 -15.54 3.37
N GLN A 178 -4.39 -15.31 3.57
CA GLN A 178 -5.23 -14.50 2.70
C GLN A 178 -6.12 -13.57 3.53
N PHE A 179 -6.58 -12.51 2.90
CA PHE A 179 -7.48 -11.53 3.48
C PHE A 179 -8.80 -11.52 2.73
N ALA A 180 -9.89 -11.43 3.48
CA ALA A 180 -11.17 -11.00 2.95
C ALA A 180 -11.49 -9.61 3.49
N GLY A 181 -12.14 -8.78 2.68
CA GLY A 181 -12.59 -7.46 3.11
C GLY A 181 -13.99 -7.16 2.63
N VAL A 182 -14.70 -6.32 3.39
CA VAL A 182 -16.07 -5.89 3.11
C VAL A 182 -16.25 -4.43 3.53
N LEU A 183 -17.10 -3.70 2.82
CA LEU A 183 -17.50 -2.35 3.21
C LEU A 183 -18.81 -2.41 3.98
N LEU A 184 -18.83 -1.83 5.18
CA LEU A 184 -19.93 -1.86 6.13
C LEU A 184 -20.39 -0.46 6.50
N THR A 185 -21.67 -0.36 6.92
CA THR A 185 -22.24 0.73 7.73
C THR A 185 -22.78 0.14 9.01
N GLY A 186 -23.10 0.99 10.00
CA GLY A 186 -23.66 0.51 11.28
C GLY A 186 -22.64 -0.09 12.25
N VAL A 187 -21.33 -0.01 11.97
CA VAL A 187 -20.32 -0.45 12.93
C VAL A 187 -20.37 0.43 14.17
N SER A 188 -20.49 -0.20 15.35
CA SER A 188 -20.45 0.48 16.63
C SER A 188 -19.01 0.71 17.06
N GLY A 189 -18.60 1.97 17.24
CA GLY A 189 -17.25 2.34 17.64
C GLY A 189 -16.89 3.80 17.36
N ARG A 190 -15.66 4.16 17.72
CA ARG A 190 -15.11 5.49 17.47
C ARG A 190 -14.76 5.64 15.98
N GLU A 191 -15.28 6.69 15.37
CA GLU A 191 -14.99 7.00 13.95
C GLU A 191 -13.57 7.53 13.70
N ASP A 192 -12.81 7.85 14.73
CA ASP A 192 -11.43 8.34 14.68
C ASP A 192 -10.38 7.29 15.12
N LEU A 193 -10.82 6.03 15.31
CA LEU A 193 -10.00 4.90 15.75
C LEU A 193 -9.96 3.80 14.69
N THR A 194 -8.77 3.50 14.18
CA THR A 194 -8.52 2.30 13.39
C THR A 194 -8.13 1.16 14.32
N THR A 195 -8.69 -0.02 14.09
CA THR A 195 -8.42 -1.20 14.91
C THR A 195 -7.72 -2.27 14.08
N PHE A 196 -6.59 -2.78 14.59
CA PHE A 196 -5.88 -3.97 14.09
C PHE A 196 -5.69 -4.93 15.26
N LEU A 197 -6.37 -6.06 15.25
CA LEU A 197 -6.28 -7.05 16.32
C LEU A 197 -5.86 -8.40 15.77
N PHE A 198 -5.15 -9.14 16.61
CA PHE A 198 -4.51 -10.41 16.24
C PHE A 198 -4.94 -11.50 17.21
N ASN A 199 -5.25 -12.68 16.70
CA ASN A 199 -5.40 -13.89 17.47
C ASN A 199 -4.47 -14.97 16.88
N PRO A 200 -3.21 -15.03 17.33
CA PRO A 200 -2.22 -15.96 16.76
C PRO A 200 -2.51 -17.43 17.08
N GLU A 201 -3.32 -17.73 18.09
CA GLU A 201 -3.74 -19.12 18.41
C GLU A 201 -4.68 -19.67 17.33
N LEU A 202 -5.59 -18.82 16.84
CA LEU A 202 -6.51 -19.14 15.75
C LEU A 202 -5.91 -18.81 14.36
N GLY A 203 -4.77 -18.10 14.33
CA GLY A 203 -4.22 -17.56 13.10
C GLY A 203 -5.13 -16.52 12.44
N LEU A 204 -5.88 -15.74 13.20
CA LEU A 204 -6.82 -14.76 12.69
C LEU A 204 -6.33 -13.33 12.96
N VAL A 205 -6.60 -12.44 12.02
CA VAL A 205 -6.31 -11.01 12.12
C VAL A 205 -7.54 -10.24 11.66
N ILE A 206 -7.90 -9.17 12.36
CA ILE A 206 -8.89 -8.22 11.86
C ILE A 206 -8.29 -6.83 11.74
N ALA A 207 -8.79 -6.07 10.75
CA ALA A 207 -8.65 -4.63 10.71
C ALA A 207 -10.02 -3.99 10.46
N THR A 208 -10.33 -2.93 11.22
CA THR A 208 -11.55 -2.14 11.05
C THR A 208 -11.14 -0.70 10.87
N VAL A 209 -11.36 -0.18 9.66
CA VAL A 209 -10.88 1.12 9.21
C VAL A 209 -12.07 2.04 8.93
N PRO A 210 -12.29 3.08 9.75
CA PRO A 210 -13.36 4.04 9.52
C PRO A 210 -13.04 4.89 8.28
N GLN A 211 -14.06 5.17 7.48
CA GLN A 211 -13.97 6.00 6.29
C GLN A 211 -14.92 7.20 6.39
N THR A 212 -14.85 8.11 5.43
CA THR A 212 -15.85 9.15 5.25
C THR A 212 -17.25 8.55 5.02
N LYS A 213 -18.31 9.36 5.20
CA LYS A 213 -19.72 8.97 5.00
C LYS A 213 -20.17 7.84 5.93
N ARG A 214 -19.60 7.74 7.14
CA ARG A 214 -19.91 6.71 8.14
C ARG A 214 -19.83 5.29 7.59
N ARG A 215 -18.89 5.02 6.71
CA ARG A 215 -18.56 3.70 6.20
C ARG A 215 -17.33 3.16 6.92
N TRP A 216 -17.20 1.85 6.92
CA TRP A 216 -16.10 1.14 7.56
C TRP A 216 -15.62 0.03 6.64
N ARG A 217 -14.32 -0.03 6.42
CA ARG A 217 -13.72 -1.20 5.80
C ARG A 217 -13.32 -2.18 6.87
N ALA A 218 -13.94 -3.37 6.87
CA ALA A 218 -13.56 -4.48 7.72
C ALA A 218 -12.75 -5.50 6.91
N TYR A 219 -11.66 -5.98 7.50
CA TYR A 219 -10.81 -7.04 6.97
C TYR A 219 -10.75 -8.21 7.95
N LEU A 220 -10.69 -9.43 7.41
CA LEU A 220 -10.37 -10.66 8.13
C LEU A 220 -9.21 -11.34 7.40
N GLY A 221 -8.07 -11.47 8.09
CA GLY A 221 -6.93 -12.28 7.66
C GLY A 221 -7.01 -13.67 8.27
N TYR A 222 -6.74 -14.70 7.47
CA TYR A 222 -6.84 -16.10 7.90
C TYR A 222 -5.92 -17.02 7.08
N PRO A 223 -5.50 -18.19 7.62
CA PRO A 223 -4.65 -19.14 6.91
C PRO A 223 -5.34 -19.71 5.67
N VAL A 224 -4.63 -19.81 4.56
CA VAL A 224 -5.12 -20.39 3.30
C VAL A 224 -5.61 -21.82 3.50
N ASN A 225 -4.91 -22.61 4.31
CA ASN A 225 -5.22 -24.01 4.59
C ASN A 225 -6.11 -24.21 5.84
N GLY A 226 -6.67 -23.12 6.40
CA GLY A 226 -7.46 -23.16 7.65
C GLY A 226 -8.91 -23.64 7.48
N GLY A 227 -9.31 -24.07 6.28
CA GLY A 227 -10.66 -24.57 6.02
C GLY A 227 -11.77 -23.50 5.96
N LEU A 228 -11.42 -22.21 6.14
CA LEU A 228 -12.39 -21.12 6.05
C LEU A 228 -12.72 -20.82 4.58
N ALA A 229 -13.97 -21.04 4.20
CA ALA A 229 -14.48 -20.74 2.86
C ALA A 229 -15.47 -19.56 2.91
N LEU A 230 -15.04 -18.38 2.44
CA LEU A 230 -15.89 -17.19 2.32
C LEU A 230 -16.56 -17.17 0.93
N GLN A 231 -17.46 -18.12 0.69
CA GLN A 231 -18.15 -18.32 -0.60
C GLN A 231 -19.67 -18.40 -0.41
N GLY A 232 -20.40 -18.20 -1.50
CA GLY A 232 -21.86 -18.32 -1.52
C GLY A 232 -22.59 -17.16 -0.83
N THR A 233 -23.87 -17.35 -0.55
CA THR A 233 -24.79 -16.34 0.02
C THR A 233 -24.51 -16.05 1.50
N GLU A 234 -24.00 -17.02 2.26
CA GLU A 234 -23.72 -16.91 3.69
C GLU A 234 -22.34 -16.31 4.03
N LYS A 235 -21.55 -15.93 3.02
CA LYS A 235 -20.15 -15.48 3.22
C LYS A 235 -20.00 -14.30 4.19
N LEU A 236 -20.95 -13.37 4.21
CA LEU A 236 -20.93 -12.25 5.15
C LEU A 236 -21.14 -12.72 6.58
N LYS A 237 -22.12 -13.61 6.81
CA LYS A 237 -22.37 -14.18 8.13
C LYS A 237 -21.17 -14.95 8.68
N VAL A 238 -20.51 -15.72 7.82
CA VAL A 238 -19.27 -16.44 8.16
C VAL A 238 -18.15 -15.44 8.47
N PHE A 239 -17.98 -14.40 7.65
CA PHE A 239 -17.00 -13.35 7.88
C PHE A 239 -17.17 -12.67 9.25
N LEU A 240 -18.40 -12.28 9.60
CA LEU A 240 -18.71 -11.63 10.88
C LEU A 240 -18.49 -12.58 12.07
N ALA A 241 -18.92 -13.84 11.95
CA ALA A 241 -18.73 -14.85 12.99
C ALA A 241 -17.26 -15.18 13.26
N GLU A 242 -16.44 -15.29 12.20
CA GLU A 242 -15.00 -15.53 12.34
C GLU A 242 -14.28 -14.30 12.89
N SER A 243 -14.67 -13.10 12.45
CA SER A 243 -14.12 -11.84 12.98
C SER A 243 -14.36 -11.71 14.49
N ALA A 244 -15.53 -12.10 14.98
CA ALA A 244 -15.88 -12.06 16.40
C ALA A 244 -14.99 -12.95 17.29
N LYS A 245 -14.31 -13.95 16.72
CA LYS A 245 -13.38 -14.83 17.46
C LYS A 245 -12.02 -14.20 17.71
N VAL A 246 -11.68 -13.10 17.02
CA VAL A 246 -10.33 -12.51 17.10
C VAL A 246 -10.08 -11.86 18.44
N ALA A 247 -11.04 -11.07 18.92
CA ALA A 247 -10.95 -10.42 20.22
C ALA A 247 -12.33 -10.14 20.82
N PRO A 248 -12.44 -10.02 22.17
CA PRO A 248 -13.67 -9.59 22.84
C PRO A 248 -14.17 -8.25 22.28
N GLY A 249 -15.51 -8.08 22.20
CA GLY A 249 -16.16 -6.85 21.74
C GLY A 249 -16.26 -6.69 20.21
N VAL A 250 -15.52 -7.46 19.42
CA VAL A 250 -15.60 -7.37 17.94
C VAL A 250 -16.99 -7.76 17.44
N GLY A 251 -17.56 -8.85 17.98
CA GLY A 251 -18.93 -9.28 17.62
C GLY A 251 -19.99 -8.24 17.96
N GLU A 252 -19.84 -7.57 19.07
CA GLU A 252 -20.73 -6.48 19.50
C GLU A 252 -20.62 -5.27 18.58
N SER A 253 -19.41 -4.93 18.16
CA SER A 253 -19.17 -3.83 17.20
C SER A 253 -19.82 -4.08 15.84
N TYR A 254 -20.04 -5.34 15.48
CA TYR A 254 -20.63 -5.76 14.22
C TYR A 254 -22.09 -6.23 14.32
N ALA A 255 -22.76 -6.01 15.46
CA ALA A 255 -24.12 -6.52 15.68
C ALA A 255 -25.16 -5.98 14.69
N ASP A 256 -25.08 -4.68 14.36
CA ASP A 256 -26.07 -3.98 13.55
C ASP A 256 -25.53 -3.52 12.18
N VAL A 257 -24.54 -4.24 11.63
CA VAL A 257 -23.90 -3.83 10.38
C VAL A 257 -24.71 -4.20 9.16
N GLU A 258 -24.63 -3.31 8.16
CA GLU A 258 -25.12 -3.56 6.80
C GLU A 258 -23.94 -3.58 5.82
N CYS A 259 -23.97 -4.53 4.88
CA CYS A 259 -22.98 -4.63 3.80
C CYS A 259 -23.36 -3.65 2.68
N VAL A 260 -22.49 -2.68 2.42
CA VAL A 260 -22.68 -1.63 1.39
C VAL A 260 -21.66 -1.70 0.25
N GLY A 261 -20.87 -2.77 0.18
CA GLY A 261 -19.88 -2.98 -0.85
C GLY A 261 -19.55 -4.47 -1.06
N PRO A 262 -18.67 -4.80 -2.00
CA PRO A 262 -18.31 -6.18 -2.26
C PRO A 262 -17.57 -6.80 -1.06
N LEU A 263 -17.86 -8.08 -0.78
CA LEU A 263 -16.97 -8.94 0.00
C LEU A 263 -16.09 -9.73 -0.97
N ALA A 264 -14.79 -9.49 -0.91
CA ALA A 264 -13.82 -10.13 -1.78
C ALA A 264 -12.56 -10.54 -1.00
N SER A 265 -11.93 -11.62 -1.45
CA SER A 265 -10.71 -12.15 -0.87
C SER A 265 -9.51 -11.93 -1.78
N PHE A 266 -8.31 -11.80 -1.19
CA PHE A 266 -7.04 -11.69 -1.90
C PHE A 266 -5.90 -12.35 -1.11
N GLU A 267 -4.90 -12.84 -1.83
CA GLU A 267 -3.73 -13.45 -1.23
C GLU A 267 -2.79 -12.41 -0.63
N ALA A 268 -2.16 -12.76 0.50
CA ALA A 268 -1.18 -11.93 1.20
C ALA A 268 0.27 -12.08 0.66
N GLY A 269 0.51 -12.90 -0.37
CA GLY A 269 1.84 -13.20 -0.89
C GLY A 269 2.64 -11.96 -1.30
N GLU A 270 3.93 -11.98 -1.05
CA GLU A 270 4.87 -10.94 -1.48
C GLU A 270 5.38 -11.22 -2.89
N ASN A 271 5.64 -10.16 -3.63
CA ASN A 271 6.28 -10.22 -4.95
C ASN A 271 7.08 -8.94 -5.16
N TRP A 272 8.37 -9.03 -5.46
CA TRP A 272 9.23 -7.84 -5.61
C TRP A 272 10.26 -8.01 -6.71
N VAL A 273 10.81 -6.89 -7.13
CA VAL A 273 11.94 -6.76 -8.05
C VAL A 273 13.09 -6.15 -7.29
N ASN A 274 14.27 -6.74 -7.38
CA ASN A 274 15.50 -6.06 -6.97
C ASN A 274 15.85 -5.03 -8.04
N HIS A 275 16.28 -3.84 -7.60
CA HIS A 275 16.66 -2.76 -8.50
C HIS A 275 15.59 -2.42 -9.54
N PRO A 276 14.43 -1.80 -9.14
CA PRO A 276 13.27 -1.60 -10.01
C PRO A 276 13.45 -0.47 -11.05
N TYR A 277 14.61 -0.44 -11.70
CA TYR A 277 14.93 0.41 -12.82
C TYR A 277 15.79 -0.34 -13.84
N HIS A 278 15.45 -0.20 -15.14
CA HIS A 278 16.18 -0.80 -16.24
C HIS A 278 15.84 -0.08 -17.54
N ASP A 279 16.88 0.39 -18.25
CA ASP A 279 16.79 0.94 -19.61
C ASP A 279 15.59 1.88 -19.84
N GLY A 280 15.50 2.97 -19.06
CA GLY A 280 14.45 3.97 -19.19
C GLY A 280 13.08 3.53 -18.68
N VAL A 281 12.99 2.41 -17.97
CA VAL A 281 11.75 1.93 -17.33
C VAL A 281 11.96 1.82 -15.82
N ALA A 282 11.17 2.55 -15.03
CA ALA A 282 11.11 2.39 -13.59
C ALA A 282 9.80 1.69 -13.18
N LEU A 283 9.84 0.91 -12.11
CA LEU A 283 8.64 0.35 -11.48
C LEU A 283 8.42 1.05 -10.13
N ILE A 284 7.17 1.36 -9.76
CA ILE A 284 6.80 1.92 -8.47
C ILE A 284 5.58 1.22 -7.87
N GLY A 285 5.46 1.27 -6.55
CA GLY A 285 4.36 0.67 -5.79
C GLY A 285 4.32 -0.85 -5.96
N ASP A 286 3.12 -1.42 -6.03
CA ASP A 286 2.94 -2.87 -6.16
C ASP A 286 3.59 -3.46 -7.43
N ALA A 287 3.90 -2.65 -8.43
CA ALA A 287 4.64 -3.08 -9.61
C ALA A 287 6.14 -3.30 -9.30
N ALA A 288 6.74 -2.52 -8.41
CA ALA A 288 8.09 -2.71 -7.89
C ALA A 288 8.12 -3.79 -6.81
N GLY A 289 7.21 -3.70 -5.83
CA GLY A 289 7.17 -4.67 -4.75
C GLY A 289 5.87 -4.64 -3.94
N THR A 290 5.36 -5.83 -3.62
CA THR A 290 4.22 -5.99 -2.71
C THR A 290 4.70 -6.53 -1.37
N ASN A 291 4.23 -5.92 -0.28
CA ASN A 291 4.46 -6.40 1.08
C ASN A 291 3.29 -7.24 1.57
N ASP A 292 3.51 -7.93 2.68
CA ASP A 292 2.44 -8.52 3.47
C ASP A 292 1.42 -7.42 3.85
N PRO A 293 0.13 -7.55 3.47
CA PRO A 293 -0.88 -6.54 3.72
C PRO A 293 -1.25 -6.39 5.19
N THR A 294 -0.89 -7.35 6.05
CA THR A 294 -1.22 -7.38 7.49
C THR A 294 -0.90 -6.07 8.19
N PHE A 295 0.21 -5.44 7.84
CA PHE A 295 0.70 -4.24 8.53
C PHE A 295 0.44 -2.93 7.76
N GLY A 296 -0.31 -2.98 6.65
CA GLY A 296 -0.80 -1.79 5.95
C GLY A 296 0.26 -0.91 5.27
N GLN A 297 1.43 -1.45 4.93
CA GLN A 297 2.57 -0.65 4.44
C GLN A 297 2.61 -0.40 2.92
N GLY A 298 1.72 -1.01 2.13
CA GLY A 298 1.77 -0.91 0.66
C GLY A 298 1.61 0.51 0.11
N MET A 299 0.66 1.30 0.64
CA MET A 299 0.43 2.67 0.16
C MET A 299 1.52 3.65 0.60
N PRO A 300 1.98 3.65 1.86
CA PRO A 300 3.14 4.46 2.26
C PRO A 300 4.37 4.17 1.38
N MET A 301 4.67 2.89 1.10
CA MET A 301 5.77 2.49 0.21
C MET A 301 5.58 3.02 -1.21
N THR A 302 4.36 2.94 -1.75
CA THR A 302 4.04 3.47 -3.09
C THR A 302 4.29 4.98 -3.18
N LEU A 303 3.94 5.74 -2.15
CA LEU A 303 4.20 7.18 -2.10
C LEU A 303 5.70 7.50 -1.91
N ARG A 304 6.41 6.68 -1.13
CA ARG A 304 7.86 6.76 -1.00
C ARG A 304 8.55 6.54 -2.36
N ASP A 305 8.15 5.53 -3.11
CA ASP A 305 8.67 5.29 -4.46
C ASP A 305 8.46 6.50 -5.35
N ALA A 306 7.24 7.05 -5.37
CA ALA A 306 6.91 8.24 -6.17
C ALA A 306 7.77 9.45 -5.77
N ARG A 307 7.95 9.69 -4.46
CA ARG A 307 8.75 10.82 -3.96
C ARG A 307 10.24 10.64 -4.25
N VAL A 308 10.80 9.47 -3.96
CA VAL A 308 12.24 9.22 -4.18
C VAL A 308 12.58 9.32 -5.67
N LEU A 309 11.72 8.77 -6.54
CA LEU A 309 11.90 8.91 -7.98
C LEU A 309 11.78 10.38 -8.41
N PHE A 310 10.78 11.11 -7.92
CA PHE A 310 10.61 12.54 -8.19
C PHE A 310 11.85 13.35 -7.79
N ASP A 311 12.37 13.12 -6.59
CA ASP A 311 13.55 13.82 -6.08
C ASP A 311 14.80 13.51 -6.94
N ALA A 312 15.00 12.25 -7.31
CA ALA A 312 16.10 11.84 -8.17
C ALA A 312 16.01 12.47 -9.58
N LEU A 313 14.81 12.50 -10.18
CA LEU A 313 14.59 13.13 -11.50
C LEU A 313 14.84 14.64 -11.49
N ARG A 314 14.61 15.30 -10.36
CA ARG A 314 14.92 16.73 -10.18
C ARG A 314 16.40 16.98 -9.92
N ALA A 315 17.07 16.09 -9.21
CA ALA A 315 18.48 16.23 -8.86
C ALA A 315 19.43 15.98 -10.04
N HIS A 316 19.01 15.20 -11.03
CA HIS A 316 19.85 14.79 -12.15
C HIS A 316 19.23 15.18 -13.48
N SER A 317 20.05 15.78 -14.38
CA SER A 317 19.67 16.01 -15.78
C SER A 317 19.67 14.70 -16.59
N ASP A 318 20.52 13.76 -16.20
CA ASP A 318 20.57 12.39 -16.71
C ASP A 318 19.55 11.52 -15.97
N TRP A 319 18.44 11.16 -16.61
CA TRP A 319 17.36 10.39 -16.03
C TRP A 319 17.64 8.90 -15.95
N ASP A 320 18.62 8.40 -16.71
CA ASP A 320 19.09 7.03 -16.52
C ASP A 320 19.80 6.90 -15.16
N ARG A 321 20.70 7.83 -14.86
CA ARG A 321 21.33 7.93 -13.54
C ARG A 321 20.29 8.12 -12.42
N ALA A 322 19.30 8.97 -12.64
CA ALA A 322 18.21 9.18 -11.66
C ALA A 322 17.43 7.90 -11.37
N GLY A 323 17.14 7.10 -12.39
CA GLY A 323 16.47 5.81 -12.26
C GLY A 323 17.27 4.81 -11.44
N HIS A 324 18.57 4.71 -11.68
CA HIS A 324 19.46 3.85 -10.88
C HIS A 324 19.57 4.32 -9.42
N GLU A 325 19.61 5.64 -9.18
CA GLU A 325 19.63 6.19 -7.82
C GLU A 325 18.33 5.88 -7.07
N TYR A 326 17.18 6.04 -7.74
CA TYR A 326 15.87 5.62 -7.20
C TYR A 326 15.90 4.14 -6.81
N ALA A 327 16.30 3.28 -7.75
CA ALA A 327 16.27 1.84 -7.55
C ALA A 327 17.16 1.39 -6.37
N ARG A 328 18.34 2.00 -6.21
CA ARG A 328 19.23 1.72 -5.09
C ARG A 328 18.59 2.11 -3.74
N GLN A 329 17.91 3.26 -3.67
CA GLN A 329 17.20 3.68 -2.46
C GLN A 329 15.99 2.78 -2.18
N HIS A 330 15.22 2.43 -3.24
CA HIS A 330 14.10 1.49 -3.15
C HIS A 330 14.53 0.17 -2.49
N ASP A 331 15.60 -0.45 -2.98
CA ASP A 331 16.08 -1.72 -2.45
C ASP A 331 16.34 -1.65 -0.94
N GLN A 332 16.92 -0.54 -0.47
CA GLN A 332 17.23 -0.36 0.95
C GLN A 332 15.95 -0.29 1.79
N TYR A 333 15.07 0.70 1.54
CA TYR A 333 13.90 0.89 2.40
C TYR A 333 12.86 -0.22 2.25
N PHE A 334 12.77 -0.83 1.08
CA PHE A 334 11.88 -1.97 0.86
C PHE A 334 12.33 -3.20 1.65
N GLN A 335 13.62 -3.51 1.63
CA GLN A 335 14.18 -4.61 2.40
C GLN A 335 14.05 -4.39 3.92
N ASP A 336 14.28 -3.18 4.39
CA ASP A 336 14.17 -2.84 5.82
C ASP A 336 12.72 -3.00 6.31
N MET A 337 11.74 -2.50 5.56
CA MET A 337 10.33 -2.71 5.89
C MET A 337 9.92 -4.18 5.84
N ARG A 338 10.37 -4.94 4.83
CA ARG A 338 10.09 -6.39 4.77
C ARG A 338 10.66 -7.14 5.97
N LYS A 339 11.88 -6.80 6.38
CA LYS A 339 12.55 -7.39 7.54
C LYS A 339 11.73 -7.16 8.81
N VAL A 340 11.35 -5.91 9.07
CA VAL A 340 10.55 -5.54 10.25
C VAL A 340 9.16 -6.18 10.21
N CYS A 341 8.46 -6.14 9.08
CA CYS A 341 7.17 -6.81 8.93
C CYS A 341 7.28 -8.33 9.16
N GLY A 342 8.39 -8.97 8.74
CA GLY A 342 8.68 -10.37 9.03
C GLY A 342 8.81 -10.66 10.53
N TRP A 343 9.50 -9.81 11.28
CA TRP A 343 9.61 -9.95 12.74
C TRP A 343 8.26 -9.78 13.44
N LEU A 344 7.50 -8.77 13.03
CA LEU A 344 6.15 -8.52 13.57
C LEU A 344 5.20 -9.67 13.27
N ARG A 345 5.29 -10.24 12.06
CA ARG A 345 4.49 -11.41 11.68
C ARG A 345 4.79 -12.61 12.58
N THR A 346 6.06 -12.91 12.82
CA THR A 346 6.45 -14.00 13.74
C THR A 346 5.85 -13.81 15.13
N LEU A 347 5.81 -12.58 15.62
CA LEU A 347 5.26 -12.29 16.95
C LEU A 347 3.73 -12.31 17.00
N PHE A 348 3.06 -11.73 16.00
CA PHE A 348 1.61 -11.47 16.09
C PHE A 348 0.74 -12.41 15.26
N GLN A 349 1.31 -13.14 14.29
CA GLN A 349 0.52 -13.86 13.30
C GLN A 349 0.96 -15.32 13.08
N ASP A 350 2.25 -15.61 13.02
CA ASP A 350 2.73 -16.94 12.65
C ASP A 350 2.24 -18.01 13.67
N PRO A 351 1.67 -19.12 13.19
CA PRO A 351 1.25 -20.23 14.06
C PRO A 351 2.43 -21.12 14.41
N GLY A 352 2.18 -22.06 15.32
CA GLY A 352 3.10 -23.17 15.60
C GLY A 352 3.98 -22.96 16.83
N PRO A 353 4.70 -24.02 17.25
CA PRO A 353 5.39 -24.05 18.53
C PRO A 353 6.56 -23.08 18.63
N GLU A 354 7.28 -22.83 17.54
CA GLU A 354 8.41 -21.91 17.51
C GLU A 354 7.94 -20.45 17.74
N ALA A 355 6.94 -19.99 17.00
CA ALA A 355 6.36 -18.67 17.18
C ALA A 355 5.69 -18.52 18.56
N GLN A 356 5.09 -19.61 19.09
CA GLN A 356 4.53 -19.62 20.42
C GLN A 356 5.62 -19.46 21.51
N ALA A 357 6.73 -20.13 21.37
CA ALA A 357 7.88 -19.98 22.29
C ALA A 357 8.44 -18.54 22.28
N ILE A 358 8.51 -17.92 21.09
CA ILE A 358 8.89 -16.50 20.95
C ILE A 358 7.88 -15.61 21.68
N ARG A 359 6.58 -15.80 21.48
CA ARG A 359 5.54 -15.03 22.17
C ARG A 359 5.61 -15.17 23.69
N GLN A 360 5.78 -16.39 24.20
CA GLN A 360 5.90 -16.62 25.64
C GLN A 360 7.08 -15.85 26.27
N ARG A 361 8.17 -15.68 25.53
CA ARG A 361 9.36 -14.93 25.95
C ARG A 361 9.20 -13.42 25.79
N ALA A 362 8.63 -12.97 24.66
CA ALA A 362 8.59 -11.58 24.26
C ALA A 362 7.41 -10.80 24.87
N MET A 363 6.20 -11.37 24.86
CA MET A 363 4.99 -10.63 25.24
C MET A 363 5.00 -10.08 26.68
N PRO A 364 5.49 -10.80 27.72
CA PRO A 364 5.61 -10.22 29.06
C PRO A 364 6.53 -8.98 29.08
N LYS A 365 7.67 -9.03 28.38
CA LYS A 365 8.62 -7.90 28.28
C LYS A 365 8.02 -6.72 27.51
N ILE A 366 7.22 -6.98 26.48
CA ILE A 366 6.52 -5.94 25.71
C ILE A 366 5.41 -5.31 26.54
N ALA A 367 4.69 -6.09 27.38
CA ALA A 367 3.69 -5.55 28.28
C ALA A 367 4.28 -4.58 29.32
N GLU A 368 5.50 -4.83 29.76
CA GLU A 368 6.26 -3.93 30.67
C GLU A 368 6.83 -2.72 29.93
N ASP A 369 7.29 -2.91 28.68
CA ASP A 369 7.93 -1.88 27.88
C ASP A 369 7.52 -2.00 26.40
N GLN A 370 6.48 -1.26 25.99
CA GLN A 370 5.96 -1.26 24.63
C GLN A 370 6.96 -0.69 23.60
N THR A 371 8.01 0.03 24.02
CA THR A 371 9.07 0.52 23.11
C THR A 371 9.92 -0.59 22.51
N ARG A 372 9.74 -1.82 22.97
CA ARG A 372 10.33 -3.02 22.37
C ARG A 372 9.76 -3.33 20.98
N VAL A 373 8.53 -2.92 20.70
CA VAL A 373 7.93 -3.05 19.37
C VAL A 373 8.48 -1.92 18.48
N PRO A 374 9.20 -2.24 17.39
CA PRO A 374 9.77 -1.22 16.52
C PRO A 374 8.68 -0.42 15.81
N ASP A 375 8.79 0.91 15.86
CA ASP A 375 7.74 1.84 15.41
C ASP A 375 7.73 2.12 13.91
N HIS A 376 8.30 1.25 13.10
CA HIS A 376 8.41 1.42 11.64
C HIS A 376 7.07 1.55 10.92
N LEU A 377 6.00 0.94 11.47
CA LEU A 377 4.66 1.02 10.87
C LEU A 377 4.15 2.48 10.82
N PHE A 378 4.59 3.30 11.77
CA PHE A 378 4.22 4.71 11.88
C PHE A 378 5.37 5.66 11.58
N GLY A 379 6.59 5.33 11.98
CA GLY A 379 7.77 6.16 11.82
C GLY A 379 8.49 6.02 10.47
N GLY A 380 8.24 4.93 9.74
CA GLY A 380 8.85 4.68 8.44
C GLY A 380 10.16 3.89 8.47
N PRO A 381 10.76 3.67 7.30
CA PRO A 381 11.93 2.79 7.13
C PRO A 381 13.26 3.39 7.58
N GLU A 382 13.30 4.66 7.97
CA GLU A 382 14.52 5.32 8.48
C GLU A 382 14.89 4.92 9.90
N LEU A 383 13.98 4.26 10.61
CA LEU A 383 14.25 3.80 11.97
C LEU A 383 15.25 2.63 11.96
N PRO A 384 16.07 2.45 13.02
CA PRO A 384 17.00 1.34 13.10
C PRO A 384 16.30 -0.02 13.01
N CYS A 385 16.79 -0.92 12.15
CA CYS A 385 16.25 -2.27 11.97
C CYS A 385 17.38 -3.33 12.00
N ASP A 386 18.30 -3.18 12.92
CA ASP A 386 19.44 -4.06 13.17
C ASP A 386 19.06 -5.25 14.08
N GLU A 387 20.05 -6.09 14.35
CA GLU A 387 19.90 -7.28 15.18
C GLU A 387 19.52 -6.95 16.64
N THR A 388 19.94 -5.78 17.15
CA THR A 388 19.57 -5.33 18.49
C THR A 388 18.08 -5.05 18.62
N VAL A 389 17.51 -4.38 17.60
CA VAL A 389 16.06 -4.12 17.53
C VAL A 389 15.29 -5.44 17.45
N ARG A 390 15.74 -6.37 16.60
CA ARG A 390 15.14 -7.70 16.48
C ARG A 390 15.16 -8.45 17.83
N ALA A 391 16.34 -8.53 18.45
CA ALA A 391 16.52 -9.25 19.71
C ALA A 391 15.67 -8.67 20.85
N ARG A 392 15.55 -7.33 20.94
CA ARG A 392 14.63 -6.68 21.88
C ARG A 392 13.17 -7.06 21.63
N LEU A 393 12.72 -6.98 20.37
CA LEU A 393 11.36 -7.35 19.99
C LEU A 393 11.04 -8.80 20.34
N LEU A 394 11.93 -9.72 20.00
CA LEU A 394 11.71 -11.16 20.20
C LEU A 394 12.04 -11.65 21.62
N GLY A 395 12.36 -10.73 22.53
CA GLY A 395 12.60 -11.02 23.95
C GLY A 395 13.91 -11.74 24.24
N GLU A 396 14.89 -11.65 23.34
CA GLU A 396 16.22 -12.22 23.49
C GLU A 396 17.14 -11.33 24.34
N LEU A 397 16.81 -10.03 24.41
CA LEU A 397 17.40 -9.02 25.28
C LEU A 397 16.40 -8.53 26.33
#